data_4a6aa027189a1c6e9e52b704278b7543
#
_entry.id   4a6aa027189a1c6e9e52b704278b7543
#
_cell.length_a   1.000
_cell.length_b   1.000
_cell.length_c   1.000
_cell.angle_alpha   90.00
_cell.angle_beta   90.00
_cell.angle_gamma   90.00
#
_symmetry.space_group_name_H-M   'P 1'
#
loop_
_entity.id
_entity.type
_entity.pdbx_description
1 polymer ?
#
loop_
_entity_poly.entity_id
_entity_poly.type
_entity_poly.pdbx_seq_one_letter_code
_entity_poly.pdbx_strand_id
1 'polypeptide(L)'
;MFAVAAVAALVLAGCGSESKDTNTPTATAGSSGAQVEVGNTINYGSFGTTADIDCADGKSLNIGGSNNTLTVKGSCANVNIGGADNKVTFDKIDKEISVVGLNNTVTYKDGDPKVNDTGSNNKISKG
;
A
#
# COMPACT_ATOMS: atom_id res chain seq x y z
N MET A 1 -40.90 11.61 -17.35
CA MET A 1 -39.84 12.34 -17.51
C MET A 1 -39.14 12.49 -16.25
N PHE A 2 -39.73 13.01 -15.42
CA PHE A 2 -39.12 13.19 -14.28
C PHE A 2 -38.57 11.96 -13.74
N ALA A 3 -39.11 10.94 -13.99
CA ALA A 3 -38.65 9.72 -13.49
C ALA A 3 -37.21 9.47 -13.70
N VAL A 4 -36.82 9.95 -14.78
CA VAL A 4 -35.46 9.72 -15.14
C VAL A 4 -34.52 10.29 -14.18
N ALA A 5 -34.78 11.42 -13.81
CA ALA A 5 -33.86 12.09 -12.96
C ALA A 5 -33.77 11.34 -11.66
N ALA A 6 -34.82 10.84 -11.25
CA ALA A 6 -34.79 10.19 -9.99
C ALA A 6 -33.88 9.01 -10.03
N VAL A 7 -33.88 8.39 -11.11
CA VAL A 7 -33.07 7.23 -11.24
C VAL A 7 -31.64 7.55 -11.07
N ALA A 8 -31.26 8.56 -11.72
CA ALA A 8 -29.87 8.90 -11.67
C ALA A 8 -29.46 9.13 -10.23
N ALA A 9 -30.27 9.76 -9.54
CA ALA A 9 -29.89 10.09 -8.21
C ALA A 9 -29.69 8.84 -7.39
N LEU A 10 -30.48 7.89 -7.66
CA LEU A 10 -30.34 6.71 -6.94
C LEU A 10 -29.02 6.06 -7.09
N VAL A 11 -28.64 6.02 -8.28
CA VAL A 11 -27.40 5.39 -8.57
C VAL A 11 -26.30 5.99 -7.76
N LEU A 12 -26.29 7.25 -7.74
CA LEU A 12 -25.24 7.90 -7.02
C LEU A 12 -25.33 7.62 -5.58
N ALA A 13 -26.49 7.62 -5.09
CA ALA A 13 -26.63 7.40 -3.69
C ALA A 13 -26.11 6.03 -3.36
N GLY A 14 -26.39 5.10 -4.15
CA GLY A 14 -25.95 3.77 -3.89
C GLY A 14 -24.47 3.68 -3.80
N CYS A 15 -23.80 4.31 -4.69
CA CYS A 15 -22.37 4.28 -4.66
C CYS A 15 -21.81 4.95 -3.45
N GLY A 16 -22.37 6.04 -3.12
CA GLY A 16 -21.84 6.77 -1.99
C GLY A 16 -22.08 6.07 -0.70
N SER A 17 -23.14 5.37 -0.59
CA SER A 17 -23.48 4.82 0.68
C SER A 17 -22.51 3.77 1.16
N GLU A 18 -21.80 3.19 0.28
CA GLU A 18 -20.87 2.19 0.70
C GLU A 18 -19.82 2.70 1.63
N SER A 19 -19.41 3.88 1.39
CA SER A 19 -18.31 4.39 2.17
C SER A 19 -18.70 4.72 3.58
N LYS A 20 -19.95 4.62 3.90
CA LYS A 20 -20.33 4.95 5.22
C LYS A 20 -20.23 3.85 6.18
N ASP A 21 -20.04 2.69 5.73
CA ASP A 21 -19.93 1.58 6.60
C ASP A 21 -18.76 1.78 7.54
N THR A 22 -18.98 1.58 8.80
CA THR A 22 -17.94 1.83 9.77
C THR A 22 -16.79 0.86 9.65
N ASN A 23 -17.03 -0.28 9.11
CA ASN A 23 -15.96 -1.24 8.93
C ASN A 23 -15.29 -1.11 7.58
N THR A 24 -15.68 -0.16 6.81
CA THR A 24 -15.10 0.03 5.50
C THR A 24 -13.69 0.57 5.65
N PRO A 25 -12.74 0.03 4.94
CA PRO A 25 -11.38 0.54 5.00
C PRO A 25 -11.33 1.97 4.52
N THR A 26 -10.45 2.72 5.13
CA THR A 26 -10.24 4.09 4.69
C THR A 26 -9.37 4.07 3.46
N ALA A 27 -9.83 4.69 2.41
CA ALA A 27 -9.07 4.76 1.18
C ALA A 27 -8.64 6.18 0.92
N THR A 28 -7.36 6.36 0.69
CA THR A 28 -6.81 7.66 0.34
C THR A 28 -6.31 7.58 -1.08
N ALA A 29 -6.86 8.40 -1.93
CA ALA A 29 -6.48 8.41 -3.33
C ALA A 29 -6.13 9.81 -3.75
N GLY A 30 -5.24 9.93 -4.69
CA GLY A 30 -4.83 11.23 -5.18
C GLY A 30 -3.57 11.06 -5.96
N SER A 31 -2.78 12.13 -6.06
CA SER A 31 -1.55 12.07 -6.80
C SER A 31 -0.56 11.11 -6.16
N SER A 32 -0.74 10.79 -4.91
CA SER A 32 0.15 9.88 -4.22
C SER A 32 -0.26 8.42 -4.31
N GLY A 33 -1.29 8.11 -5.07
CA GLY A 33 -1.73 6.74 -5.21
C GLY A 33 -2.81 6.36 -4.22
N ALA A 34 -3.16 5.09 -4.18
CA ALA A 34 -4.24 4.59 -3.37
C ALA A 34 -3.72 3.79 -2.19
N GLN A 35 -4.13 4.19 -1.01
CA GLN A 35 -3.74 3.52 0.22
C GLN A 35 -5.00 3.17 1.00
N VAL A 36 -5.13 1.91 1.38
CA VAL A 36 -6.28 1.43 2.13
C VAL A 36 -5.79 0.68 3.35
N GLU A 37 -6.29 1.03 4.49
CA GLU A 37 -5.92 0.37 5.73
C GLU A 37 -7.09 -0.45 6.27
N VAL A 38 -6.84 -1.73 6.52
CA VAL A 38 -7.85 -2.64 7.06
C VAL A 38 -7.25 -3.28 8.30
N GLY A 39 -7.86 -3.01 9.44
CA GLY A 39 -7.33 -3.51 10.70
C GLY A 39 -5.93 -2.96 10.92
N ASN A 40 -4.97 -3.84 11.04
CA ASN A 40 -3.58 -3.44 11.25
C ASN A 40 -2.73 -3.62 10.00
N THR A 41 -3.36 -3.67 8.85
CA THR A 41 -2.67 -3.87 7.58
C THR A 41 -2.95 -2.73 6.62
N ILE A 42 -1.89 -2.17 6.06
CA ILE A 42 -1.99 -1.12 5.06
C ILE A 42 -1.78 -1.75 3.70
N ASN A 43 -2.68 -1.46 2.77
CA ASN A 43 -2.55 -1.93 1.40
C ASN A 43 -2.35 -0.72 0.49
N TYR A 44 -1.28 -0.74 -0.27
CA TYR A 44 -0.96 0.34 -1.20
C TYR A 44 -0.85 -0.23 -2.60
N GLY A 45 -1.56 0.37 -3.55
CA GLY A 45 -1.48 -0.04 -4.93
C GLY A 45 -1.63 1.14 -5.85
N SER A 46 -0.68 1.31 -6.76
CA SER A 46 -0.74 2.42 -7.70
C SER A 46 0.33 2.23 -8.78
N PHE A 47 0.40 3.18 -9.69
CA PHE A 47 1.37 3.15 -10.76
C PHE A 47 2.01 4.53 -10.91
N GLY A 48 3.33 4.55 -10.84
CA GLY A 48 4.07 5.80 -11.08
C GLY A 48 3.85 6.87 -10.04
N THR A 49 3.64 6.50 -8.78
CA THR A 49 3.33 7.48 -7.74
C THR A 49 4.46 7.60 -6.73
N THR A 50 4.46 8.70 -6.00
CA THR A 50 5.37 8.94 -4.90
C THR A 50 4.52 9.21 -3.67
N ALA A 51 4.76 8.48 -2.59
CA ALA A 51 3.93 8.61 -1.40
C ALA A 51 4.70 8.29 -0.12
N ASP A 52 4.16 8.75 0.99
CA ASP A 52 4.66 8.43 2.31
C ASP A 52 3.64 7.53 2.98
N ILE A 53 4.12 6.50 3.65
CA ILE A 53 3.28 5.54 4.35
C ILE A 53 3.79 5.45 5.79
N ASP A 54 2.89 5.31 6.74
CA ASP A 54 3.26 5.22 8.14
C ASP A 54 2.77 3.90 8.74
N CYS A 55 3.70 3.04 9.09
CA CYS A 55 3.39 1.76 9.74
C CYS A 55 3.16 1.89 11.24
N ALA A 56 3.37 3.07 11.79
CA ALA A 56 3.22 3.32 13.23
C ALA A 56 4.07 2.33 14.04
N ASP A 57 3.43 1.54 14.88
CA ASP A 57 4.14 0.64 15.77
C ASP A 57 3.85 -0.83 15.46
N GLY A 58 4.00 -1.22 14.25
CA GLY A 58 3.90 -2.64 13.94
C GLY A 58 2.77 -3.02 13.01
N LYS A 59 2.36 -2.12 12.16
CA LYS A 59 1.39 -2.48 11.12
C LYS A 59 2.06 -3.31 10.05
N SER A 60 1.26 -4.09 9.37
CA SER A 60 1.72 -4.82 8.20
C SER A 60 1.47 -3.99 6.95
N LEU A 61 2.29 -4.19 5.94
CA LEU A 61 2.19 -3.39 4.72
C LEU A 61 2.25 -4.27 3.49
N ASN A 62 1.28 -4.11 2.61
CA ASN A 62 1.25 -4.77 1.32
C ASN A 62 1.36 -3.72 0.23
N ILE A 63 2.31 -3.90 -0.65
CA ILE A 63 2.55 -2.96 -1.75
C ILE A 63 2.40 -3.69 -3.07
N GLY A 64 1.61 -3.11 -3.98
CA GLY A 64 1.45 -3.62 -5.33
C GLY A 64 1.58 -2.50 -6.33
N GLY A 65 1.57 -2.84 -7.61
CA GLY A 65 1.65 -1.85 -8.67
C GLY A 65 3.05 -1.73 -9.24
N SER A 66 3.32 -0.63 -9.92
CA SER A 66 4.59 -0.47 -10.63
C SER A 66 5.08 0.96 -10.60
N ASN A 67 6.40 1.11 -10.61
CA ASN A 67 7.04 2.41 -10.71
C ASN A 67 6.69 3.38 -9.58
N ASN A 68 6.47 2.84 -8.40
CA ASN A 68 6.16 3.66 -7.25
C ASN A 68 7.42 3.95 -6.44
N THR A 69 7.52 5.16 -5.89
CA THR A 69 8.59 5.53 -4.99
C THR A 69 7.96 5.83 -3.64
N LEU A 70 8.24 5.00 -2.67
CA LEU A 70 7.56 5.08 -1.38
C LEU A 70 8.55 5.25 -0.25
N THR A 71 8.17 6.08 0.71
CA THR A 71 8.92 6.27 1.94
C THR A 71 8.03 5.81 3.07
N VAL A 72 8.47 4.81 3.81
CA VAL A 72 7.67 4.20 4.86
C VAL A 72 8.26 4.52 6.21
N LYS A 73 7.47 5.15 7.03
CA LYS A 73 7.88 5.59 8.36
C LYS A 73 7.37 4.63 9.41
N GLY A 74 7.97 4.67 10.56
CA GLY A 74 7.55 3.85 11.69
C GLY A 74 8.13 2.45 11.60
N SER A 75 7.55 1.54 12.38
CA SER A 75 8.02 0.16 12.42
C SER A 75 7.00 -0.73 11.75
N CYS A 76 7.37 -1.34 10.65
CA CYS A 76 6.50 -2.29 9.97
C CYS A 76 6.80 -3.69 10.49
N ALA A 77 5.78 -4.47 10.77
CA ALA A 77 5.99 -5.83 11.23
C ALA A 77 6.27 -6.74 10.04
N ASN A 78 5.29 -6.89 9.18
CA ASN A 78 5.43 -7.73 8.00
C ASN A 78 5.22 -6.89 6.76
N VAL A 79 6.07 -7.06 5.77
CA VAL A 79 6.00 -6.30 4.53
C VAL A 79 5.94 -7.26 3.35
N ASN A 80 4.99 -7.05 2.45
CA ASN A 80 4.88 -7.82 1.22
C ASN A 80 4.89 -6.86 0.06
N ILE A 81 5.78 -7.08 -0.87
CA ILE A 81 5.89 -6.24 -2.06
C ILE A 81 5.73 -7.11 -3.30
N GLY A 82 4.74 -6.75 -4.13
CA GLY A 82 4.56 -7.36 -5.43
C GLY A 82 4.66 -6.28 -6.48
N GLY A 83 4.65 -6.65 -7.74
CA GLY A 83 4.71 -5.69 -8.82
C GLY A 83 6.12 -5.49 -9.33
N ALA A 84 6.35 -4.37 -10.02
CA ALA A 84 7.62 -4.16 -10.69
C ALA A 84 8.14 -2.74 -10.54
N ASP A 85 9.45 -2.62 -10.52
CA ASP A 85 10.12 -1.32 -10.53
C ASP A 85 9.71 -0.38 -9.40
N ASN A 86 9.40 -0.93 -8.25
CA ASN A 86 9.08 -0.12 -7.09
C ASN A 86 10.34 0.17 -6.29
N LYS A 87 10.41 1.36 -5.75
CA LYS A 87 11.51 1.75 -4.90
C LYS A 87 10.95 2.14 -3.55
N VAL A 88 11.30 1.42 -2.52
CA VAL A 88 10.70 1.59 -1.20
C VAL A 88 11.78 1.72 -0.14
N THR A 89 11.66 2.74 0.68
CA THR A 89 12.59 2.96 1.79
C THR A 89 11.82 2.88 3.09
N PHE A 90 12.30 2.06 4.01
CA PHE A 90 11.66 1.85 5.31
C PHE A 90 12.52 2.41 6.43
N ASP A 91 11.89 2.94 7.46
CA ASP A 91 12.60 3.30 8.67
C ASP A 91 12.98 2.03 9.43
N LYS A 92 12.03 1.11 9.58
CA LYS A 92 12.30 -0.13 10.31
C LYS A 92 11.35 -1.22 9.87
N ILE A 93 11.89 -2.42 9.74
CA ILE A 93 11.10 -3.62 9.51
C ILE A 93 11.44 -4.60 10.62
N ASP A 94 10.43 -5.01 11.39
CA ASP A 94 10.66 -5.83 12.58
C ASP A 94 10.73 -7.31 12.33
N LYS A 95 9.83 -7.85 11.54
CA LYS A 95 9.70 -9.30 11.44
C LYS A 95 10.12 -9.88 10.11
N GLU A 96 9.45 -9.48 9.05
CA GLU A 96 9.67 -10.11 7.76
C GLU A 96 9.39 -9.19 6.60
N ILE A 97 10.16 -9.37 5.54
CA ILE A 97 9.85 -8.71 4.27
C ILE A 97 9.88 -9.76 3.18
N SER A 98 8.83 -9.82 2.39
CA SER A 98 8.71 -10.73 1.25
C SER A 98 8.54 -9.93 -0.02
N VAL A 99 9.34 -10.24 -1.02
CA VAL A 99 9.26 -9.56 -2.31
C VAL A 99 9.04 -10.61 -3.39
N VAL A 100 7.97 -10.46 -4.14
CA VAL A 100 7.61 -11.40 -5.18
C VAL A 100 7.50 -10.77 -6.55
N GLY A 101 8.05 -9.65 -6.77
CA GLY A 101 7.95 -8.96 -8.04
C GLY A 101 9.25 -8.95 -8.80
N LEU A 102 9.38 -7.94 -9.66
CA LEU A 102 10.54 -7.78 -10.52
C LEU A 102 11.15 -6.40 -10.34
N ASN A 103 12.46 -6.35 -10.29
CA ASN A 103 13.20 -5.08 -10.27
C ASN A 103 12.80 -4.12 -9.16
N ASN A 104 12.41 -4.63 -8.03
CA ASN A 104 12.08 -3.79 -6.89
C ASN A 104 13.33 -3.49 -6.09
N THR A 105 13.44 -2.28 -5.57
CA THR A 105 14.56 -1.88 -4.73
C THR A 105 14.01 -1.52 -3.36
N VAL A 106 14.50 -2.20 -2.35
CA VAL A 106 14.04 -2.00 -0.98
C VAL A 106 15.21 -1.71 -0.07
N THR A 107 15.11 -0.65 0.70
CA THR A 107 16.11 -0.28 1.67
C THR A 107 15.41 -0.10 3.01
N TYR A 108 15.94 -0.69 4.07
CA TYR A 108 15.42 -0.44 5.40
C TYR A 108 16.57 0.02 6.29
N LYS A 109 16.31 0.98 7.15
CA LYS A 109 17.37 1.58 7.95
C LYS A 109 17.64 0.86 9.24
N ASP A 110 16.64 0.19 9.78
CA ASP A 110 16.75 -0.46 11.07
C ASP A 110 15.96 -1.77 11.07
N GLY A 111 16.22 -2.62 12.05
CA GLY A 111 15.59 -3.91 12.19
C GLY A 111 16.41 -5.03 11.57
N ASP A 112 16.02 -6.25 11.89
CA ASP A 112 16.64 -7.44 11.32
C ASP A 112 15.56 -8.39 10.82
N PRO A 113 14.84 -7.99 9.78
CA PRO A 113 13.74 -8.82 9.29
C PRO A 113 14.25 -10.04 8.56
N LYS A 114 13.42 -11.06 8.54
CA LYS A 114 13.68 -12.20 7.69
C LYS A 114 13.37 -11.75 6.26
N VAL A 115 14.27 -12.00 5.36
CA VAL A 115 14.11 -11.56 3.98
C VAL A 115 13.79 -12.74 3.09
N ASN A 116 12.65 -12.67 2.39
CA ASN A 116 12.25 -13.65 1.41
C ASN A 116 12.12 -12.95 0.07
N ASP A 117 12.94 -13.34 -0.88
CA ASP A 117 12.90 -12.78 -2.22
C ASP A 117 12.65 -13.92 -3.19
N THR A 118 11.43 -14.01 -3.70
CA THR A 118 11.07 -15.06 -4.65
C THR A 118 10.85 -14.50 -6.04
N GLY A 119 11.15 -13.23 -6.26
CA GLY A 119 11.04 -12.62 -7.58
C GLY A 119 12.37 -12.60 -8.30
N SER A 120 12.52 -11.63 -9.18
CA SER A 120 13.73 -11.49 -9.99
C SER A 120 14.27 -10.07 -9.95
N ASN A 121 15.58 -9.96 -9.87
CA ASN A 121 16.28 -8.68 -9.91
C ASN A 121 15.85 -7.71 -8.83
N ASN A 122 15.42 -8.22 -7.69
CA ASN A 122 15.08 -7.37 -6.57
C ASN A 122 16.31 -7.13 -5.73
N LYS A 123 16.42 -5.93 -5.18
CA LYS A 123 17.49 -5.59 -4.25
C LYS A 123 16.88 -5.24 -2.92
N ILE A 124 17.27 -5.96 -1.89
CA ILE A 124 16.79 -5.71 -0.54
C ILE A 124 18.02 -5.59 0.33
N SER A 125 18.18 -4.43 0.93
CA SER A 125 19.38 -4.18 1.73
C SER A 125 19.10 -3.26 2.90
N LYS A 126 19.95 -3.39 3.91
CA LYS A 126 19.90 -2.51 5.06
C LYS A 126 20.82 -1.33 4.76
N GLY A 127 20.27 -0.15 4.84
CA GLY A 127 21.03 1.04 4.46
C GLY A 127 21.41 1.92 5.62
#